data_569c65dbd9da4d205d088eccd307a011
#
_entry.id   569c65dbd9da4d205d088eccd307a011
#
_cell.length_a   1.000
_cell.length_b   1.000
_cell.length_c   1.000
_cell.angle_alpha   90.00
_cell.angle_beta   90.00
_cell.angle_gamma   90.00
#
_symmetry.space_group_name_H-M   'P 1'
#
loop_
_entity.id
_entity.type
_entity.pdbx_description
1 polymer ?
#
loop_
_entity_poly.entity_id
_entity_poly.type
_entity_poly.pdbx_seq_one_letter_code
_entity_poly.pdbx_strand_id
1 'polypeptide(L)'
;MTGHDRPARRSLSLRSRLLAAGAVVTVVLVAVSATITVLTQRELIAQVDARLMAFAPVRHDEPHTDEPHTDESYGGPGPAFGDRGEPRPDGPYGSRGEMGGGRRGEDRVSDAYVGVVAPDGTVRTVLVPNVDVDVSRFSPPAITGIDRRGADRWFASVEAEDGSSTYRVLAQRFGDTVTVTALPLDAVRHTITRLVTVEVAGTATIVLMLAVVGWWVLHLGIRPLRDMTETATRIAGGDLTVRAPETTRGTEAGTLAVALNRMLGHIEQAFAERAEADARLRRFVADASHELRTPITTIRGYAELYRHGGLDDRDALDDAMRRTEQEAARMGRLVEDMLTLAKFDEQRPLEQRPVDLVALVADAVTDARAVQPGRPLRFTTEVTTAVVGGDADRLRQAVGNVMGNALVHTDPEVPVTVHLSVANRDVVVAVHDEGPGMEPDVAARATERFYRADPARARNRGGSGLGLSIVAATVAAHGGTIEVDSAPGSGTTVTLRLPLSEPLASDTPGTPGTPGTPGTP
;
A
#
# COMPACT_ATOMS: atom_id res chain seq x y z
N MET A 1 26.30 -22.13 34.29
CA MET A 1 24.95 -21.94 33.71
C MET A 1 25.12 -21.99 32.20
N THR A 2 24.87 -23.16 31.65
CA THR A 2 25.13 -23.52 30.25
C THR A 2 23.91 -23.06 29.41
N GLY A 3 24.09 -21.99 28.64
CA GLY A 3 23.15 -21.53 27.64
C GLY A 3 23.09 -22.54 26.48
N HIS A 4 21.94 -23.21 26.32
CA HIS A 4 21.67 -24.04 25.14
C HIS A 4 21.42 -23.08 23.94
N ASP A 5 22.44 -22.99 23.11
CA ASP A 5 22.34 -22.39 21.78
C ASP A 5 21.47 -23.29 20.90
N ARG A 6 20.17 -22.92 20.77
CA ARG A 6 19.27 -23.57 19.81
C ARG A 6 19.70 -23.15 18.42
N PRO A 7 20.03 -24.09 17.51
CA PRO A 7 20.40 -23.72 16.14
C PRO A 7 19.23 -22.95 15.52
N ALA A 8 19.49 -21.73 15.09
CA ALA A 8 18.57 -20.92 14.34
C ALA A 8 18.07 -21.72 13.12
N ARG A 9 16.80 -22.12 13.10
CA ARG A 9 16.18 -22.73 11.93
C ARG A 9 16.33 -21.74 10.78
N ARG A 10 17.20 -22.05 9.82
CA ARG A 10 17.34 -21.30 8.57
C ARG A 10 15.97 -21.28 7.91
N SER A 11 15.25 -20.18 8.02
CA SER A 11 13.99 -19.98 7.33
C SER A 11 14.27 -19.98 5.83
N LEU A 12 13.83 -21.05 5.15
CA LEU A 12 13.89 -21.12 3.69
C LEU A 12 13.23 -19.89 3.10
N SER A 13 13.87 -19.27 2.13
CA SER A 13 13.32 -18.12 1.41
C SER A 13 11.98 -18.52 0.76
N LEU A 14 11.08 -17.55 0.58
CA LEU A 14 9.77 -17.83 -0.03
C LEU A 14 9.92 -18.46 -1.43
N ARG A 15 10.98 -18.09 -2.17
CA ARG A 15 11.35 -18.72 -3.46
C ARG A 15 11.62 -20.21 -3.32
N SER A 16 12.42 -20.60 -2.34
CA SER A 16 12.73 -22.03 -2.12
C SER A 16 11.51 -22.83 -1.67
N ARG A 17 10.59 -22.23 -0.93
CA ARG A 17 9.33 -22.88 -0.54
C ARG A 17 8.40 -23.07 -1.75
N LEU A 18 8.28 -22.09 -2.63
CA LEU A 18 7.49 -22.21 -3.87
C LEU A 18 8.08 -23.25 -4.82
N LEU A 19 9.39 -23.29 -5.01
CA LEU A 19 10.06 -24.30 -5.83
C LEU A 19 9.89 -25.70 -5.23
N ALA A 20 10.03 -25.85 -3.92
CA ALA A 20 9.78 -27.12 -3.24
C ALA A 20 8.32 -27.58 -3.39
N ALA A 21 7.35 -26.70 -3.23
CA ALA A 21 5.94 -27.02 -3.44
C ALA A 21 5.66 -27.45 -4.89
N GLY A 22 6.20 -26.72 -5.88
CA GLY A 22 6.10 -27.08 -7.30
C GLY A 22 6.71 -28.44 -7.61
N ALA A 23 7.89 -28.74 -7.05
CA ALA A 23 8.54 -30.04 -7.19
C ALA A 23 7.70 -31.19 -6.59
N VAL A 24 7.12 -30.99 -5.41
CA VAL A 24 6.24 -31.98 -4.77
C VAL A 24 5.01 -32.25 -5.64
N VAL A 25 4.35 -31.19 -6.16
CA VAL A 25 3.19 -31.35 -7.04
C VAL A 25 3.56 -32.13 -8.30
N THR A 26 4.72 -31.83 -8.92
CA THR A 26 5.20 -32.53 -10.12
C THR A 26 5.45 -34.01 -9.83
N VAL A 27 6.10 -34.34 -8.71
CA VAL A 27 6.35 -35.73 -8.30
C VAL A 27 5.04 -36.47 -8.06
N VAL A 28 4.06 -35.85 -7.40
CA VAL A 28 2.75 -36.47 -7.18
C VAL A 28 2.01 -36.71 -8.49
N LEU A 29 2.02 -35.74 -9.41
CA LEU A 29 1.39 -35.90 -10.73
C LEU A 29 2.01 -37.07 -11.52
N VAL A 30 3.34 -37.15 -11.57
CA VAL A 30 4.05 -38.24 -12.25
C VAL A 30 3.75 -39.58 -11.59
N ALA A 31 3.71 -39.67 -10.26
CA ALA A 31 3.38 -40.90 -9.56
C ALA A 31 1.92 -41.35 -9.83
N VAL A 32 0.98 -40.42 -9.84
CA VAL A 32 -0.44 -40.71 -10.16
C VAL A 32 -0.56 -41.19 -11.60
N SER A 33 0.06 -40.49 -12.56
CA SER A 33 0.06 -40.87 -14.00
C SER A 33 0.62 -42.28 -14.21
N ALA A 34 1.80 -42.58 -13.63
CA ALA A 34 2.41 -43.89 -13.68
C ALA A 34 1.49 -45.00 -13.10
N THR A 35 0.82 -44.68 -11.99
CA THR A 35 -0.11 -45.63 -11.37
C THR A 35 -1.31 -45.91 -12.24
N ILE A 36 -1.92 -44.88 -12.85
CA ILE A 36 -3.06 -45.02 -13.78
C ILE A 36 -2.61 -45.86 -14.98
N THR A 37 -1.48 -45.56 -15.60
CA THR A 37 -0.95 -46.31 -16.74
C THR A 37 -0.78 -47.80 -16.41
N VAL A 38 -0.16 -48.13 -15.25
CA VAL A 38 0.08 -49.52 -14.83
C VAL A 38 -1.26 -50.26 -14.56
N LEU A 39 -2.22 -49.59 -13.87
CA LEU A 39 -3.52 -50.18 -13.58
C LEU A 39 -4.30 -50.44 -14.87
N THR A 40 -4.36 -49.45 -15.79
CA THR A 40 -5.03 -49.61 -17.09
C THR A 40 -4.41 -50.72 -17.94
N GLN A 41 -3.08 -50.83 -17.97
CA GLN A 41 -2.39 -51.90 -18.66
C GLN A 41 -2.76 -53.28 -18.12
N ARG A 42 -2.81 -53.44 -16.80
CA ARG A 42 -3.20 -54.69 -16.13
C ARG A 42 -4.65 -55.04 -16.46
N GLU A 43 -5.55 -54.07 -16.43
CA GLU A 43 -6.97 -54.26 -16.72
C GLU A 43 -7.17 -54.68 -18.20
N LEU A 44 -6.50 -54.01 -19.16
CA LEU A 44 -6.58 -54.35 -20.59
C LEU A 44 -6.04 -55.77 -20.88
N ILE A 45 -4.92 -56.17 -20.23
CA ILE A 45 -4.38 -57.52 -20.35
C ILE A 45 -5.35 -58.56 -19.76
N ALA A 46 -5.95 -58.29 -18.60
CA ALA A 46 -6.94 -59.16 -17.99
C ALA A 46 -8.19 -59.35 -18.88
N GLN A 47 -8.64 -58.29 -19.59
CA GLN A 47 -9.72 -58.36 -20.56
C GLN A 47 -9.33 -59.25 -21.77
N VAL A 48 -8.10 -59.16 -22.26
CA VAL A 48 -7.58 -60.02 -23.33
C VAL A 48 -7.50 -61.49 -22.85
N ASP A 49 -7.02 -61.73 -21.61
CA ASP A 49 -6.98 -63.08 -21.04
C ASP A 49 -8.40 -63.67 -20.89
N ALA A 50 -9.40 -62.88 -20.46
CA ALA A 50 -10.79 -63.31 -20.40
C ALA A 50 -11.36 -63.64 -21.78
N ARG A 51 -11.06 -62.86 -22.84
CA ARG A 51 -11.44 -63.14 -24.21
C ARG A 51 -10.81 -64.44 -24.72
N LEU A 52 -9.50 -64.65 -24.44
CA LEU A 52 -8.81 -65.88 -24.80
C LEU A 52 -9.46 -67.12 -24.17
N MET A 53 -9.91 -67.00 -22.91
CA MET A 53 -10.67 -68.08 -22.26
C MET A 53 -12.01 -68.37 -22.92
N ALA A 54 -12.69 -67.34 -23.42
CA ALA A 54 -13.97 -67.49 -24.10
C ALA A 54 -13.86 -68.18 -25.48
N PHE A 55 -12.68 -68.04 -26.14
CA PHE A 55 -12.36 -68.73 -27.39
C PHE A 55 -11.80 -70.16 -27.21
N ALA A 56 -11.42 -70.49 -25.93
CA ALA A 56 -10.85 -71.80 -25.68
C ALA A 56 -11.89 -72.91 -25.84
N PRO A 57 -11.53 -74.02 -26.50
CA PRO A 57 -12.45 -75.15 -26.63
C PRO A 57 -12.82 -75.71 -25.24
N VAL A 58 -14.15 -75.84 -25.04
CA VAL A 58 -14.70 -76.37 -23.78
C VAL A 58 -14.37 -77.85 -23.70
N ARG A 59 -13.79 -78.29 -22.61
CA ARG A 59 -13.58 -79.71 -22.34
C ARG A 59 -14.97 -80.34 -22.06
N HIS A 60 -15.50 -81.09 -23.00
CA HIS A 60 -16.64 -81.95 -22.73
C HIS A 60 -16.10 -83.24 -22.13
N ASP A 61 -15.80 -83.23 -20.84
CA ASP A 61 -15.64 -84.39 -20.01
C ASP A 61 -17.03 -84.76 -19.42
N GLU A 62 -17.97 -85.16 -20.27
CA GLU A 62 -19.14 -85.88 -19.75
C GLU A 62 -18.95 -87.36 -20.02
N PRO A 63 -18.89 -88.22 -18.96
CA PRO A 63 -19.06 -89.64 -19.20
C PRO A 63 -20.48 -89.89 -19.62
N HIS A 64 -20.69 -90.43 -20.88
CA HIS A 64 -21.93 -91.01 -21.29
C HIS A 64 -22.23 -92.16 -20.33
N THR A 65 -23.14 -91.93 -19.41
CA THR A 65 -23.91 -93.04 -18.79
C THR A 65 -25.13 -93.28 -19.62
N ASP A 66 -25.06 -94.39 -20.40
CA ASP A 66 -26.22 -95.04 -21.04
C ASP A 66 -27.18 -95.48 -19.92
N GLU A 67 -28.27 -94.77 -19.71
CA GLU A 67 -29.44 -95.30 -19.01
C GLU A 67 -30.60 -95.41 -20.00
N PRO A 68 -31.29 -96.60 -20.10
CA PRO A 68 -32.34 -96.84 -21.02
C PRO A 68 -33.64 -96.14 -20.64
N HIS A 69 -34.23 -95.40 -21.53
CA HIS A 69 -35.54 -94.78 -21.41
C HIS A 69 -36.63 -95.82 -21.28
N THR A 70 -37.37 -95.82 -20.17
CA THR A 70 -38.70 -96.39 -20.04
C THR A 70 -39.73 -95.27 -20.19
N ASP A 71 -40.60 -95.48 -21.23
CA ASP A 71 -41.82 -94.71 -21.44
C ASP A 71 -42.79 -94.87 -20.28
N GLU A 72 -43.26 -93.82 -19.70
CA GLU A 72 -44.56 -93.76 -19.06
C GLU A 72 -45.24 -92.38 -19.24
N SER A 73 -46.32 -92.49 -20.00
CA SER A 73 -47.38 -91.55 -20.25
C SER A 73 -48.18 -91.27 -18.93
N TYR A 74 -48.41 -90.06 -18.59
CA TYR A 74 -49.65 -89.68 -17.88
C TYR A 74 -50.03 -88.23 -18.16
N GLY A 75 -51.29 -88.13 -18.59
CA GLY A 75 -51.97 -86.91 -18.99
C GLY A 75 -52.66 -86.14 -17.83
N GLY A 76 -53.11 -84.98 -18.12
CA GLY A 76 -54.26 -84.27 -17.63
C GLY A 76 -53.97 -83.12 -16.64
N PRO A 77 -54.98 -82.29 -16.40
CA PRO A 77 -55.40 -81.13 -17.19
C PRO A 77 -55.23 -79.81 -16.46
N GLY A 78 -55.42 -78.69 -17.16
CA GLY A 78 -55.34 -77.31 -16.60
C GLY A 78 -56.45 -76.94 -15.61
N PRO A 79 -56.46 -75.73 -15.12
CA PRO A 79 -57.37 -74.68 -15.60
C PRO A 79 -56.77 -73.27 -15.63
N ALA A 80 -57.02 -72.46 -16.57
CA ALA A 80 -57.99 -71.40 -16.88
C ALA A 80 -58.04 -70.16 -15.88
N PHE A 81 -58.23 -69.04 -16.51
CA PHE A 81 -58.61 -67.68 -16.04
C PHE A 81 -57.45 -66.75 -15.62
N GLY A 82 -57.39 -65.51 -16.12
CA GLY A 82 -58.28 -64.49 -16.67
C GLY A 82 -57.47 -63.31 -17.14
N ASP A 83 -57.71 -62.84 -18.24
CA ASP A 83 -58.36 -61.67 -18.77
C ASP A 83 -58.10 -60.29 -18.02
N ARG A 84 -57.64 -59.35 -18.82
CA ARG A 84 -57.86 -57.91 -18.99
C ARG A 84 -56.57 -57.23 -19.53
N GLY A 85 -56.59 -56.81 -20.78
CA GLY A 85 -57.40 -55.76 -21.39
C GLY A 85 -56.55 -54.59 -21.70
N GLU A 86 -56.23 -54.33 -22.89
CA GLU A 86 -56.30 -53.21 -23.82
C GLU A 86 -55.15 -52.21 -23.87
N PRO A 87 -55.06 -51.41 -24.97
CA PRO A 87 -54.93 -51.74 -26.36
C PRO A 87 -53.79 -51.03 -27.13
N ARG A 88 -53.62 -51.37 -28.37
CA ARG A 88 -52.76 -50.84 -29.43
C ARG A 88 -52.93 -49.35 -29.76
N PRO A 89 -52.01 -48.70 -30.61
CA PRO A 89 -52.24 -48.78 -32.06
C PRO A 89 -50.98 -48.90 -32.97
N ASP A 90 -51.20 -49.62 -33.99
CA ASP A 90 -51.03 -49.48 -35.45
C ASP A 90 -49.68 -49.11 -36.11
N GLY A 91 -49.11 -49.90 -36.84
CA GLY A 91 -48.89 -50.43 -38.14
C GLY A 91 -47.95 -49.66 -39.10
N PRO A 92 -47.67 -49.97 -40.34
CA PRO A 92 -47.93 -51.21 -41.10
C PRO A 92 -46.77 -51.65 -42.06
N TYR A 93 -47.01 -52.78 -42.74
CA TYR A 93 -46.42 -53.35 -44.02
C TYR A 93 -45.02 -53.97 -43.92
N GLY A 94 -44.70 -55.10 -44.44
CA GLY A 94 -45.38 -56.00 -45.28
C GLY A 94 -44.39 -56.99 -45.90
N SER A 95 -44.93 -58.15 -46.25
CA SER A 95 -44.52 -59.21 -47.22
C SER A 95 -43.43 -60.22 -46.84
N ARG A 96 -43.85 -61.39 -46.58
CA ARG A 96 -43.73 -62.67 -47.41
C ARG A 96 -42.35 -62.90 -48.03
N GLY A 97 -41.81 -64.04 -47.72
CA GLY A 97 -40.95 -64.79 -48.63
C GLY A 97 -40.06 -65.79 -47.91
N GLU A 98 -40.54 -66.99 -47.94
CA GLU A 98 -39.88 -68.24 -48.28
C GLU A 98 -38.84 -68.91 -47.38
N MET A 99 -39.19 -70.07 -46.98
CA MET A 99 -38.34 -71.14 -46.46
C MET A 99 -37.19 -71.47 -47.41
N GLY A 100 -36.02 -71.62 -46.91
CA GLY A 100 -34.86 -72.14 -47.54
C GLY A 100 -33.83 -72.59 -46.57
N GLY A 101 -33.81 -73.87 -46.25
CA GLY A 101 -32.83 -74.48 -45.37
C GLY A 101 -31.40 -74.30 -45.83
N GLY A 102 -30.53 -74.14 -44.93
CA GLY A 102 -29.10 -74.14 -45.17
C GLY A 102 -28.40 -73.48 -43.98
N ARG A 103 -28.17 -74.18 -42.86
CA ARG A 103 -27.16 -73.83 -41.91
C ARG A 103 -25.80 -73.84 -42.61
N ARG A 104 -25.47 -72.75 -43.29
CA ARG A 104 -24.07 -72.38 -43.54
C ARG A 104 -23.58 -71.71 -42.27
N GLY A 105 -22.48 -72.25 -41.75
CA GLY A 105 -21.82 -71.70 -40.65
C GLY A 105 -21.67 -70.18 -40.79
N GLU A 106 -22.21 -69.44 -39.87
CA GLU A 106 -21.83 -68.05 -39.69
C GLU A 106 -20.30 -68.00 -39.59
N ASP A 107 -19.69 -67.45 -40.65
CA ASP A 107 -18.30 -67.03 -40.61
C ASP A 107 -18.15 -66.06 -39.41
N ARG A 108 -17.89 -66.63 -38.24
CA ARG A 108 -17.49 -65.86 -37.08
C ARG A 108 -16.14 -65.24 -37.44
N VAL A 109 -16.15 -63.99 -37.82
CA VAL A 109 -14.94 -63.17 -37.91
C VAL A 109 -14.23 -63.29 -36.55
N SER A 110 -13.16 -64.05 -36.53
CA SER A 110 -12.39 -64.32 -35.32
C SER A 110 -11.07 -63.51 -35.37
N ASP A 111 -10.87 -62.68 -34.44
CA ASP A 111 -9.59 -61.96 -34.24
C ASP A 111 -8.49 -62.87 -33.69
N ALA A 112 -8.83 -64.12 -33.40
CA ALA A 112 -7.95 -65.05 -32.74
C ALA A 112 -7.20 -65.94 -33.74
N TYR A 113 -5.91 -66.10 -33.54
CA TYR A 113 -5.10 -67.14 -34.10
C TYR A 113 -5.29 -68.41 -33.28
N VAL A 114 -5.51 -69.55 -33.97
CA VAL A 114 -5.52 -70.84 -33.29
C VAL A 114 -4.55 -71.80 -34.01
N GLY A 115 -3.62 -72.32 -33.25
CA GLY A 115 -2.66 -73.30 -33.70
C GLY A 115 -2.63 -74.56 -32.81
N VAL A 116 -2.27 -75.70 -33.35
CA VAL A 116 -2.02 -76.93 -32.58
C VAL A 116 -0.58 -77.31 -32.69
N VAL A 117 0.07 -77.48 -31.58
CA VAL A 117 1.47 -77.94 -31.46
C VAL A 117 1.42 -79.45 -31.26
N ALA A 118 1.96 -80.19 -32.20
CA ALA A 118 2.06 -81.63 -32.13
C ALA A 118 3.22 -82.09 -31.21
N PRO A 119 3.28 -83.35 -30.75
CA PRO A 119 4.35 -83.88 -29.89
C PRO A 119 5.77 -83.73 -30.43
N ASP A 120 5.89 -83.68 -31.79
CA ASP A 120 7.16 -83.50 -32.52
C ASP A 120 7.61 -82.00 -32.55
N GLY A 121 6.80 -81.11 -32.02
CA GLY A 121 7.05 -79.65 -32.01
C GLY A 121 6.60 -78.95 -33.29
N THR A 122 5.96 -79.64 -34.22
CA THR A 122 5.40 -79.00 -35.40
C THR A 122 4.11 -78.21 -35.08
N VAL A 123 4.02 -76.99 -35.59
CA VAL A 123 2.85 -76.11 -35.40
C VAL A 123 1.94 -76.21 -36.59
N ARG A 124 0.68 -76.67 -36.40
CA ARG A 124 -0.33 -76.61 -37.41
C ARG A 124 -1.29 -75.50 -37.16
N THR A 125 -1.33 -74.48 -38.03
CA THR A 125 -2.35 -73.41 -37.98
C THR A 125 -3.71 -73.93 -38.30
N VAL A 126 -4.67 -73.74 -37.42
CA VAL A 126 -6.07 -74.16 -37.54
C VAL A 126 -6.95 -72.98 -37.96
N LEU A 127 -6.70 -71.82 -37.39
CA LEU A 127 -7.47 -70.61 -37.73
C LEU A 127 -6.48 -69.39 -37.79
N VAL A 128 -6.67 -68.63 -38.89
CA VAL A 128 -5.96 -67.34 -39.05
C VAL A 128 -6.95 -66.23 -38.78
N PRO A 129 -6.58 -65.14 -38.04
CA PRO A 129 -7.47 -64.02 -37.83
C PRO A 129 -8.01 -63.49 -39.19
N ASN A 130 -9.31 -63.34 -39.29
CA ASN A 130 -9.95 -62.83 -40.49
C ASN A 130 -10.56 -61.44 -40.20
N VAL A 131 -9.77 -60.54 -39.75
CA VAL A 131 -10.15 -59.15 -39.57
C VAL A 131 -9.32 -58.31 -40.52
N ASP A 132 -9.95 -57.46 -41.32
CA ASP A 132 -9.52 -56.29 -42.11
C ASP A 132 -8.00 -56.00 -42.27
N VAL A 133 -7.14 -56.94 -41.93
CA VAL A 133 -5.71 -56.90 -42.12
C VAL A 133 -5.40 -57.56 -43.44
N ASP A 134 -4.79 -56.85 -44.36
CA ASP A 134 -4.15 -57.36 -45.53
C ASP A 134 -3.47 -58.72 -45.19
N VAL A 135 -4.07 -59.83 -45.56
CA VAL A 135 -3.65 -61.19 -45.20
C VAL A 135 -2.17 -61.44 -45.60
N SER A 136 -1.64 -60.61 -46.50
CA SER A 136 -0.22 -60.57 -46.86
C SER A 136 0.73 -60.10 -45.80
N ARG A 137 0.22 -59.48 -44.69
CA ARG A 137 1.03 -58.94 -43.56
C ARG A 137 0.81 -59.70 -42.27
N PHE A 138 0.05 -60.77 -42.25
CA PHE A 138 -0.14 -61.55 -41.05
C PHE A 138 1.14 -62.36 -40.75
N SER A 139 1.77 -62.08 -39.65
CA SER A 139 2.87 -62.88 -39.11
C SER A 139 2.38 -63.65 -37.86
N PRO A 140 2.47 -64.97 -37.88
CA PRO A 140 1.98 -65.82 -36.81
C PRO A 140 2.83 -65.59 -35.53
N PRO A 141 2.25 -65.86 -34.34
CA PRO A 141 3.01 -65.80 -33.08
C PRO A 141 4.17 -66.82 -33.11
N ALA A 142 5.35 -66.41 -32.63
CA ALA A 142 6.52 -67.29 -32.52
C ALA A 142 6.30 -68.30 -31.37
N ILE A 143 5.68 -69.42 -31.71
CA ILE A 143 5.26 -70.46 -30.76
C ILE A 143 6.45 -71.38 -30.37
N THR A 144 7.59 -71.28 -31.05
CA THR A 144 8.81 -72.05 -30.77
C THR A 144 9.37 -71.67 -29.38
N GLY A 145 9.26 -72.56 -28.42
CA GLY A 145 9.74 -72.37 -27.06
C GLY A 145 8.67 -72.12 -26.00
N ILE A 146 7.37 -72.30 -26.35
CA ILE A 146 6.33 -72.39 -25.34
C ILE A 146 6.59 -73.59 -24.48
N ASP A 147 7.19 -73.33 -23.31
CA ASP A 147 7.66 -74.34 -22.35
C ASP A 147 6.50 -75.22 -21.89
N ARG A 148 6.69 -76.54 -21.99
CA ARG A 148 5.73 -77.58 -21.57
C ARG A 148 5.68 -77.72 -20.05
N ARG A 149 5.68 -76.59 -19.32
CA ARG A 149 5.65 -76.62 -17.85
C ARG A 149 4.30 -77.11 -17.36
N GLY A 150 4.25 -78.25 -16.85
CA GLY A 150 3.34 -78.91 -15.92
C GLY A 150 1.90 -78.44 -15.66
N ALA A 151 1.45 -77.34 -16.23
CA ALA A 151 0.11 -76.81 -16.07
C ALA A 151 -0.74 -77.16 -17.32
N ASP A 152 -1.99 -77.60 -17.14
CA ASP A 152 -2.90 -77.89 -18.23
C ASP A 152 -3.29 -76.65 -19.02
N ARG A 153 -3.11 -75.47 -18.42
CA ARG A 153 -3.48 -74.16 -19.02
C ARG A 153 -2.54 -73.07 -18.51
N TRP A 154 -1.97 -72.24 -19.42
CA TRP A 154 -1.16 -71.08 -19.01
C TRP A 154 -1.21 -69.98 -20.07
N PHE A 155 -0.98 -68.75 -19.61
CA PHE A 155 -0.85 -67.55 -20.45
C PHE A 155 0.59 -67.16 -20.66
N ALA A 156 0.93 -66.73 -21.88
CA ALA A 156 2.22 -66.17 -22.24
C ALA A 156 2.04 -64.96 -23.18
N SER A 157 3.03 -64.06 -23.20
CA SER A 157 3.11 -63.04 -24.25
C SER A 157 4.32 -63.41 -25.15
N VAL A 158 4.08 -63.52 -26.44
CA VAL A 158 5.09 -63.88 -27.43
C VAL A 158 5.08 -62.85 -28.57
N GLU A 159 6.25 -62.64 -29.18
CA GLU A 159 6.35 -61.79 -30.37
C GLU A 159 5.91 -62.53 -31.61
N ALA A 160 5.51 -61.82 -32.66
CA ALA A 160 5.31 -62.35 -33.97
C ALA A 160 6.62 -62.88 -34.54
N GLU A 161 6.61 -63.83 -35.48
CA GLU A 161 7.84 -64.38 -36.09
C GLU A 161 8.70 -63.33 -36.79
N ASP A 162 8.11 -62.26 -37.28
CA ASP A 162 8.75 -61.12 -37.92
C ASP A 162 9.03 -59.94 -36.94
N GLY A 163 8.67 -60.08 -35.66
CA GLY A 163 8.81 -59.03 -34.65
C GLY A 163 7.84 -57.83 -34.81
N SER A 164 6.89 -57.90 -35.75
CA SER A 164 6.01 -56.76 -36.07
C SER A 164 4.98 -56.46 -34.98
N SER A 165 4.53 -57.48 -34.23
CA SER A 165 3.50 -57.38 -33.19
C SER A 165 3.76 -58.32 -32.02
N THR A 166 3.02 -58.11 -30.92
CA THR A 166 3.05 -58.97 -29.75
C THR A 166 1.71 -59.61 -29.56
N TYR A 167 1.70 -60.90 -29.34
CA TYR A 167 0.51 -61.68 -29.07
C TYR A 167 0.40 -62.07 -27.60
N ARG A 168 -0.82 -62.05 -27.06
CA ARG A 168 -1.18 -62.76 -25.83
C ARG A 168 -1.67 -64.13 -26.18
N VAL A 169 -1.05 -65.15 -25.62
CA VAL A 169 -1.26 -66.55 -25.95
C VAL A 169 -1.84 -67.29 -24.76
N LEU A 170 -2.88 -68.06 -24.99
CA LEU A 170 -3.39 -69.08 -24.08
C LEU A 170 -3.00 -70.44 -24.67
N ALA A 171 -2.17 -71.17 -23.96
CA ALA A 171 -1.83 -72.56 -24.30
C ALA A 171 -2.60 -73.51 -23.41
N GLN A 172 -3.23 -74.51 -24.03
CA GLN A 172 -4.01 -75.56 -23.35
C GLN A 172 -3.55 -76.93 -23.83
N ARG A 173 -3.32 -77.83 -22.90
CA ARG A 173 -2.89 -79.21 -23.21
C ARG A 173 -4.13 -80.12 -23.35
N PHE A 174 -4.18 -80.84 -24.45
CA PHE A 174 -5.16 -81.88 -24.71
C PHE A 174 -4.43 -83.16 -25.05
N GLY A 175 -4.24 -84.08 -24.09
CA GLY A 175 -3.41 -85.25 -24.23
C GLY A 175 -1.99 -84.93 -24.63
N ASP A 176 -1.49 -85.42 -25.74
CA ASP A 176 -0.14 -85.22 -26.27
C ASP A 176 0.02 -83.92 -27.10
N THR A 177 -1.08 -83.17 -27.36
CA THR A 177 -1.06 -81.95 -28.16
C THR A 177 -1.30 -80.72 -27.31
N VAL A 178 -0.77 -79.55 -27.72
CA VAL A 178 -1.03 -78.26 -27.08
C VAL A 178 -1.79 -77.38 -28.10
N THR A 179 -3.00 -76.95 -27.72
CA THR A 179 -3.73 -75.95 -28.50
C THR A 179 -3.31 -74.57 -28.00
N VAL A 180 -2.98 -73.74 -28.98
CA VAL A 180 -2.54 -72.36 -28.74
C VAL A 180 -3.55 -71.41 -29.36
N THR A 181 -4.19 -70.60 -28.52
CA THR A 181 -5.04 -69.51 -28.97
C THR A 181 -4.33 -68.18 -28.70
N ALA A 182 -4.20 -67.32 -29.72
CA ALA A 182 -3.48 -66.05 -29.58
C ALA A 182 -4.32 -64.86 -30.05
N LEU A 183 -4.23 -63.74 -29.36
CA LEU A 183 -4.81 -62.46 -29.72
C LEU A 183 -3.72 -61.39 -29.83
N PRO A 184 -3.73 -60.52 -30.85
CA PRO A 184 -2.77 -59.45 -30.99
C PRO A 184 -2.98 -58.40 -29.90
N LEU A 185 -1.89 -57.89 -29.33
CA LEU A 185 -1.89 -56.82 -28.31
C LEU A 185 -1.75 -55.42 -28.92
N ASP A 186 -1.79 -55.27 -30.25
CA ASP A 186 -1.55 -53.97 -30.91
C ASP A 186 -2.58 -52.93 -30.50
N ALA A 187 -3.86 -53.31 -30.40
CA ALA A 187 -4.92 -52.40 -29.91
C ALA A 187 -4.65 -51.93 -28.46
N VAL A 188 -4.14 -52.84 -27.60
CA VAL A 188 -3.76 -52.51 -26.22
C VAL A 188 -2.57 -51.55 -26.21
N ARG A 189 -1.53 -51.83 -27.03
CA ARG A 189 -0.34 -50.96 -27.15
C ARG A 189 -0.71 -49.58 -27.68
N HIS A 190 -1.54 -49.46 -28.70
CA HIS A 190 -2.03 -48.19 -29.22
C HIS A 190 -2.81 -47.40 -28.17
N THR A 191 -3.68 -48.06 -27.42
CA THR A 191 -4.45 -47.43 -26.33
C THR A 191 -3.52 -46.90 -25.25
N ILE A 192 -2.55 -47.71 -24.80
CA ILE A 192 -1.60 -47.28 -23.76
C ILE A 192 -0.69 -46.15 -24.26
N THR A 193 -0.18 -46.25 -25.51
CA THR A 193 0.65 -45.19 -26.09
C THR A 193 -0.11 -43.88 -26.18
N ARG A 194 -1.40 -43.91 -26.62
CA ARG A 194 -2.25 -42.72 -26.65
C ARG A 194 -2.50 -42.17 -25.23
N LEU A 195 -2.78 -43.05 -24.25
CA LEU A 195 -2.96 -42.66 -22.86
C LEU A 195 -1.70 -41.95 -22.31
N VAL A 196 -0.52 -42.57 -22.46
CA VAL A 196 0.77 -42.00 -22.02
C VAL A 196 1.04 -40.65 -22.69
N THR A 197 0.75 -40.54 -24.00
CA THR A 197 0.94 -39.28 -24.74
C THR A 197 0.07 -38.16 -24.16
N VAL A 198 -1.22 -38.44 -23.89
CA VAL A 198 -2.14 -37.48 -23.29
C VAL A 198 -1.73 -37.12 -21.86
N GLU A 199 -1.33 -38.11 -21.06
CA GLU A 199 -0.86 -37.89 -19.68
C GLU A 199 0.42 -37.04 -19.63
N VAL A 200 1.39 -37.32 -20.49
CA VAL A 200 2.64 -36.53 -20.58
C VAL A 200 2.35 -35.13 -21.05
N ALA A 201 1.53 -34.94 -22.08
CA ALA A 201 1.15 -33.61 -22.56
C ALA A 201 0.37 -32.84 -21.51
N GLY A 202 -0.58 -33.47 -20.82
CA GLY A 202 -1.33 -32.87 -19.72
C GLY A 202 -0.44 -32.46 -18.55
N THR A 203 0.44 -33.37 -18.12
CA THR A 203 1.41 -33.09 -17.03
C THR A 203 2.36 -31.94 -17.40
N ALA A 204 2.91 -31.96 -18.61
CA ALA A 204 3.77 -30.89 -19.10
C ALA A 204 3.06 -29.54 -19.12
N THR A 205 1.78 -29.50 -19.53
CA THR A 205 0.96 -28.28 -19.54
C THR A 205 0.75 -27.75 -18.13
N ILE A 206 0.43 -28.63 -17.16
CA ILE A 206 0.24 -28.24 -15.75
C ILE A 206 1.54 -27.68 -15.17
N VAL A 207 2.68 -28.35 -15.40
CA VAL A 207 3.99 -27.90 -14.93
C VAL A 207 4.36 -26.54 -15.53
N LEU A 208 4.13 -26.35 -16.82
CA LEU A 208 4.35 -25.06 -17.48
C LEU A 208 3.47 -23.95 -16.89
N MET A 209 2.18 -24.24 -16.68
CA MET A 209 1.25 -23.30 -16.07
C MET A 209 1.71 -22.91 -14.64
N LEU A 210 2.11 -23.89 -13.83
CA LEU A 210 2.65 -23.63 -12.48
C LEU A 210 3.93 -22.79 -12.52
N ALA A 211 4.81 -23.02 -13.49
CA ALA A 211 6.02 -22.22 -13.68
C ALA A 211 5.69 -20.77 -14.06
N VAL A 212 4.73 -20.57 -14.97
CA VAL A 212 4.26 -19.22 -15.37
C VAL A 212 3.61 -18.50 -14.21
N VAL A 213 2.71 -19.15 -13.47
CA VAL A 213 2.06 -18.56 -12.27
C VAL A 213 3.11 -18.24 -11.19
N GLY A 214 4.04 -19.14 -10.93
CA GLY A 214 5.13 -18.92 -9.99
C GLY A 214 6.02 -17.74 -10.37
N TRP A 215 6.39 -17.63 -11.64
CA TRP A 215 7.13 -16.49 -12.18
C TRP A 215 6.35 -15.19 -12.04
N TRP A 216 5.06 -15.20 -12.36
CA TRP A 216 4.16 -14.05 -12.26
C TRP A 216 4.04 -13.55 -10.80
N VAL A 217 3.80 -14.46 -9.84
CA VAL A 217 3.71 -14.14 -8.40
C VAL A 217 5.05 -13.57 -7.87
N LEU A 218 6.17 -14.14 -8.29
CA LEU A 218 7.49 -13.66 -7.88
C LEU A 218 7.78 -12.25 -8.42
N HIS A 219 7.41 -11.97 -9.67
CA HIS A 219 7.72 -10.69 -10.33
C HIS A 219 6.78 -9.56 -9.90
N LEU A 220 5.46 -9.82 -9.85
CA LEU A 220 4.48 -8.79 -9.52
C LEU A 220 4.19 -8.64 -8.02
N GLY A 221 4.32 -9.72 -7.24
CA GLY A 221 3.96 -9.69 -5.83
C GLY A 221 5.15 -9.49 -4.88
N ILE A 222 6.23 -10.24 -5.07
CA ILE A 222 7.29 -10.32 -4.06
C ILE A 222 8.42 -9.32 -4.29
N ARG A 223 8.79 -9.06 -5.54
CA ARG A 223 9.88 -8.14 -5.88
C ARG A 223 9.63 -6.71 -5.38
N PRO A 224 8.44 -6.10 -5.61
CA PRO A 224 8.16 -4.75 -5.10
C PRO A 224 8.25 -4.64 -3.58
N LEU A 225 7.80 -5.65 -2.84
CA LEU A 225 7.90 -5.66 -1.37
C LEU A 225 9.35 -5.68 -0.87
N ARG A 226 10.22 -6.37 -1.60
CA ARG A 226 11.65 -6.43 -1.27
C ARG A 226 12.34 -5.10 -1.52
N ASP A 227 12.03 -4.45 -2.64
CA ASP A 227 12.53 -3.12 -2.98
C ASP A 227 12.08 -2.08 -1.93
N MET A 228 10.84 -2.20 -1.42
CA MET A 228 10.34 -1.37 -0.30
C MET A 228 11.10 -1.62 1.01
N THR A 229 11.44 -2.88 1.32
CA THR A 229 12.20 -3.21 2.52
C THR A 229 13.61 -2.62 2.46
N GLU A 230 14.25 -2.66 1.29
CA GLU A 230 15.55 -2.04 1.07
C GLU A 230 15.47 -0.51 1.19
N THR A 231 14.46 0.10 0.58
CA THR A 231 14.16 1.53 0.72
C THR A 231 13.95 1.91 2.18
N ALA A 232 13.12 1.17 2.93
CA ALA A 232 12.89 1.41 4.35
C ALA A 232 14.17 1.28 5.19
N THR A 233 15.05 0.35 4.85
CA THR A 233 16.35 0.18 5.53
C THR A 233 17.28 1.38 5.27
N ARG A 234 17.32 1.92 4.06
CA ARG A 234 18.08 3.13 3.73
C ARG A 234 17.54 4.35 4.45
N ILE A 235 16.22 4.48 4.53
CA ILE A 235 15.55 5.56 5.29
C ILE A 235 15.92 5.47 6.77
N ALA A 236 15.87 4.28 7.37
CA ALA A 236 16.29 4.04 8.75
C ALA A 236 17.79 4.35 8.98
N GLY A 237 18.61 4.26 7.94
CA GLY A 237 20.01 4.68 7.94
C GLY A 237 20.22 6.19 7.79
N GLY A 238 19.12 6.99 7.67
CA GLY A 238 19.17 8.44 7.59
C GLY A 238 19.10 9.05 6.18
N ASP A 239 19.00 8.22 5.13
CA ASP A 239 18.85 8.70 3.74
C ASP A 239 17.36 8.92 3.41
N LEU A 240 16.86 10.10 3.73
CA LEU A 240 15.47 10.49 3.48
C LEU A 240 15.19 10.86 2.01
N THR A 241 16.22 10.98 1.17
CA THR A 241 16.04 11.36 -0.25
C THR A 241 15.53 10.23 -1.11
N VAL A 242 15.60 8.99 -0.62
CA VAL A 242 15.15 7.79 -1.34
C VAL A 242 13.64 7.72 -1.34
N ARG A 243 13.10 7.28 -2.49
CA ARG A 243 11.65 7.04 -2.64
C ARG A 243 11.38 5.58 -2.99
N ALA A 244 10.27 5.07 -2.48
CA ALA A 244 9.76 3.77 -2.90
C ALA A 244 9.30 3.85 -4.36
N PRO A 245 9.70 2.87 -5.20
CA PRO A 245 9.34 2.88 -6.62
C PRO A 245 7.81 2.74 -6.80
N GLU A 246 7.20 3.65 -7.54
CA GLU A 246 5.77 3.65 -7.87
C GLU A 246 5.45 2.64 -9.00
N THR A 247 5.97 1.44 -8.94
CA THR A 247 6.02 0.51 -10.08
C THR A 247 4.68 -0.13 -10.47
N THR A 248 3.62 0.00 -9.64
CA THR A 248 2.35 -0.67 -10.00
C THR A 248 1.16 0.07 -9.39
N ARG A 249 0.64 1.06 -10.12
CA ARG A 249 -0.63 1.71 -9.76
C ARG A 249 -1.75 0.67 -9.75
N GLY A 250 -2.50 0.61 -8.65
CA GLY A 250 -3.65 -0.30 -8.51
C GLY A 250 -3.36 -1.63 -7.80
N THR A 251 -2.14 -1.82 -7.28
CA THR A 251 -1.81 -2.96 -6.40
C THR A 251 -1.64 -2.49 -4.95
N GLU A 252 -1.74 -3.44 -4.00
CA GLU A 252 -1.48 -3.19 -2.57
C GLU A 252 -0.07 -2.64 -2.34
N ALA A 253 0.91 -3.14 -3.08
CA ALA A 253 2.28 -2.66 -3.05
C ALA A 253 2.40 -1.21 -3.55
N GLY A 254 1.71 -0.86 -4.65
CA GLY A 254 1.66 0.51 -5.15
C GLY A 254 1.02 1.49 -4.17
N THR A 255 -0.09 1.06 -3.52
CA THR A 255 -0.77 1.86 -2.48
C THR A 255 0.16 2.10 -1.29
N LEU A 256 0.90 1.08 -0.86
CA LEU A 256 1.88 1.19 0.23
C LEU A 256 3.05 2.11 -0.15
N ALA A 257 3.55 2.04 -1.39
CA ALA A 257 4.61 2.94 -1.89
C ALA A 257 4.19 4.41 -1.84
N VAL A 258 2.96 4.72 -2.29
CA VAL A 258 2.40 6.08 -2.23
C VAL A 258 2.26 6.56 -0.79
N ALA A 259 1.74 5.71 0.11
CA ALA A 259 1.60 6.04 1.53
C ALA A 259 2.96 6.30 2.19
N LEU A 260 3.96 5.46 1.91
CA LEU A 260 5.34 5.60 2.40
C LEU A 260 5.97 6.90 1.89
N ASN A 261 5.86 7.19 0.59
CA ASN A 261 6.40 8.41 0.00
C ASN A 261 5.74 9.68 0.56
N ARG A 262 4.42 9.64 0.84
CA ARG A 262 3.73 10.75 1.51
C ARG A 262 4.22 10.94 2.94
N MET A 263 4.37 9.85 3.70
CA MET A 263 4.94 9.92 5.06
C MET A 263 6.35 10.53 5.05
N LEU A 264 7.20 10.13 4.11
CA LEU A 264 8.54 10.70 3.94
C LEU A 264 8.49 12.20 3.64
N GLY A 265 7.58 12.63 2.77
CA GLY A 265 7.38 14.06 2.50
C GLY A 265 7.04 14.86 3.76
N HIS A 266 6.16 14.35 4.61
CA HIS A 266 5.83 14.99 5.89
C HIS A 266 7.02 15.04 6.85
N ILE A 267 7.83 13.96 6.90
CA ILE A 267 9.04 13.92 7.73
C ILE A 267 10.08 14.94 7.24
N GLU A 268 10.35 15.00 5.95
CA GLU A 268 11.27 15.99 5.37
C GLU A 268 10.81 17.43 5.66
N GLN A 269 9.52 17.70 5.49
CA GLN A 269 8.95 19.01 5.80
C GLN A 269 9.14 19.36 7.28
N ALA A 270 8.84 18.43 8.19
CA ALA A 270 9.03 18.63 9.63
C ALA A 270 10.51 18.89 9.99
N PHE A 271 11.45 18.19 9.35
CA PHE A 271 12.88 18.45 9.54
C PHE A 271 13.30 19.81 8.99
N ALA A 272 12.79 20.21 7.82
CA ALA A 272 13.08 21.52 7.23
C ALA A 272 12.55 22.65 8.14
N GLU A 273 11.32 22.55 8.62
CA GLU A 273 10.72 23.50 9.55
C GLU A 273 11.52 23.60 10.86
N ARG A 274 11.95 22.44 11.39
CA ARG A 274 12.80 22.43 12.61
C ARG A 274 14.17 23.05 12.37
N ALA A 275 14.81 22.75 11.25
CA ALA A 275 16.11 23.34 10.90
C ALA A 275 16.02 24.87 10.74
N GLU A 276 14.93 25.36 10.13
CA GLU A 276 14.67 26.79 9.99
C GLU A 276 14.41 27.46 11.35
N ALA A 277 13.63 26.81 12.22
CA ALA A 277 13.40 27.29 13.60
C ALA A 277 14.71 27.35 14.41
N ASP A 278 15.56 26.32 14.29
CA ASP A 278 16.87 26.27 14.95
C ASP A 278 17.80 27.38 14.44
N ALA A 279 17.82 27.62 13.13
CA ALA A 279 18.59 28.71 12.52
C ALA A 279 18.10 30.11 12.96
N ARG A 280 16.76 30.28 13.11
CA ARG A 280 16.16 31.51 13.63
C ARG A 280 16.56 31.73 15.11
N LEU A 281 16.49 30.68 15.92
CA LEU A 281 16.89 30.73 17.33
C LEU A 281 18.37 31.08 17.49
N ARG A 282 19.26 30.44 16.72
CA ARG A 282 20.71 30.74 16.80
C ARG A 282 21.02 32.18 16.41
N ARG A 283 20.38 32.72 15.39
CA ARG A 283 20.52 34.14 15.01
C ARG A 283 20.03 35.04 16.14
N PHE A 284 18.85 34.77 16.68
CA PHE A 284 18.31 35.54 17.81
C PHE A 284 19.24 35.56 19.02
N VAL A 285 19.82 34.42 19.43
CA VAL A 285 20.76 34.33 20.55
C VAL A 285 22.07 35.10 20.26
N ALA A 286 22.56 35.01 19.01
CA ALA A 286 23.77 35.75 18.63
C ALA A 286 23.55 37.27 18.68
N ASP A 287 22.43 37.74 18.10
CA ASP A 287 22.11 39.18 18.05
C ASP A 287 21.83 39.72 19.45
N ALA A 288 21.09 38.98 20.29
CA ALA A 288 20.85 39.28 21.69
C ALA A 288 22.17 39.44 22.48
N SER A 289 23.11 38.51 22.27
CA SER A 289 24.41 38.53 22.91
C SER A 289 25.24 39.78 22.52
N HIS A 290 25.16 40.17 21.24
CA HIS A 290 25.84 41.39 20.78
C HIS A 290 25.22 42.65 21.37
N GLU A 291 23.89 42.78 21.38
CA GLU A 291 23.20 43.97 21.91
C GLU A 291 23.30 44.11 23.44
N LEU A 292 23.43 42.99 24.18
CA LEU A 292 23.71 43.03 25.63
C LEU A 292 25.16 43.33 25.98
N ARG A 293 26.12 42.91 25.15
CA ARG A 293 27.55 43.12 25.43
C ARG A 293 27.94 44.61 25.44
N THR A 294 27.38 45.39 24.53
CA THR A 294 27.69 46.82 24.36
C THR A 294 27.38 47.62 25.60
N PRO A 295 26.14 47.62 26.18
CA PRO A 295 25.86 48.37 27.41
C PRO A 295 26.66 47.88 28.62
N ILE A 296 26.88 46.55 28.75
CA ILE A 296 27.72 45.99 29.82
C ILE A 296 29.14 46.52 29.71
N THR A 297 29.70 46.64 28.52
CA THR A 297 31.05 47.19 28.30
C THR A 297 31.09 48.68 28.69
N THR A 298 30.04 49.45 28.39
CA THR A 298 29.93 50.86 28.74
C THR A 298 29.86 51.04 30.28
N ILE A 299 28.98 50.28 30.93
CA ILE A 299 28.86 50.29 32.43
C ILE A 299 30.20 49.91 33.08
N ARG A 300 30.86 48.86 32.59
CA ARG A 300 32.17 48.44 33.06
C ARG A 300 33.23 49.54 32.86
N GLY A 301 33.20 50.21 31.70
CA GLY A 301 34.11 51.30 31.40
C GLY A 301 33.98 52.47 32.41
N TYR A 302 32.75 52.86 32.75
CA TYR A 302 32.54 53.91 33.80
C TYR A 302 32.97 53.43 35.17
N ALA A 303 32.75 52.21 35.55
CA ALA A 303 33.21 51.63 36.81
C ALA A 303 34.74 51.51 36.87
N GLU A 304 35.42 51.21 35.77
CA GLU A 304 36.89 51.22 35.68
C GLU A 304 37.44 52.63 35.75
N LEU A 305 36.82 53.61 35.09
CA LEU A 305 37.20 55.00 35.10
C LEU A 305 37.11 55.57 36.55
N TYR A 306 36.02 55.28 37.28
CA TYR A 306 35.86 55.62 38.69
C TYR A 306 36.96 54.99 39.54
N ARG A 307 37.30 53.74 39.43
CA ARG A 307 38.31 53.03 40.19
C ARG A 307 39.73 53.61 40.02
N HIS A 308 40.00 54.12 38.82
CA HIS A 308 41.31 54.67 38.46
C HIS A 308 41.42 56.18 38.73
N GLY A 309 40.42 56.77 39.41
CA GLY A 309 40.43 58.17 39.73
C GLY A 309 40.22 59.10 38.53
N GLY A 310 39.61 58.60 37.42
CA GLY A 310 39.32 59.41 36.25
C GLY A 310 38.00 60.19 36.32
N LEU A 311 37.29 60.11 37.47
CA LEU A 311 36.05 60.86 37.80
C LEU A 311 36.23 61.68 39.10
N ASP A 312 37.22 62.57 39.12
CA ASP A 312 37.58 63.35 40.29
C ASP A 312 36.62 64.53 40.48
N ASP A 313 35.94 65.01 39.50
CA ASP A 313 34.94 66.05 39.56
C ASP A 313 33.55 65.44 39.83
N ARG A 314 32.78 66.08 40.71
CA ARG A 314 31.43 65.64 41.09
C ARG A 314 30.48 65.63 39.93
N ASP A 315 30.58 66.61 39.02
CA ASP A 315 29.74 66.69 37.83
C ASP A 315 30.07 65.56 36.87
N ALA A 316 31.36 65.21 36.73
CA ALA A 316 31.79 64.05 35.91
C ALA A 316 31.32 62.71 36.50
N LEU A 317 31.29 62.55 37.82
CA LEU A 317 30.78 61.40 38.54
C LEU A 317 29.25 61.26 38.34
N ASP A 318 28.52 62.38 38.56
CA ASP A 318 27.08 62.44 38.42
C ASP A 318 26.66 62.09 36.93
N ASP A 319 27.43 62.60 35.93
CA ASP A 319 27.22 62.26 34.52
C ASP A 319 27.47 60.75 34.24
N ALA A 320 28.56 60.21 34.83
CA ALA A 320 28.88 58.80 34.69
C ALA A 320 27.80 57.88 35.33
N MET A 321 27.30 58.24 36.54
CA MET A 321 26.22 57.50 37.20
C MET A 321 24.91 57.58 36.39
N ARG A 322 24.52 58.74 35.91
CA ARG A 322 23.35 58.96 35.10
C ARG A 322 23.40 58.11 33.81
N ARG A 323 24.57 58.06 33.13
CA ARG A 323 24.76 57.21 31.94
C ARG A 323 24.71 55.73 32.27
N THR A 324 25.27 55.32 33.43
CA THR A 324 25.18 53.92 33.89
C THR A 324 23.75 53.53 34.18
N GLU A 325 22.95 54.39 34.81
CA GLU A 325 21.53 54.18 35.05
C GLU A 325 20.74 54.10 33.74
N GLN A 326 21.03 54.99 32.78
CA GLN A 326 20.39 54.94 31.46
C GLN A 326 20.68 53.63 30.71
N GLU A 327 21.94 53.14 30.76
CA GLU A 327 22.29 51.87 30.12
C GLU A 327 21.66 50.67 30.85
N ALA A 328 21.58 50.69 32.18
CA ALA A 328 20.89 49.65 32.93
C ALA A 328 19.37 49.62 32.61
N ALA A 329 18.71 50.77 32.55
CA ALA A 329 17.31 50.88 32.15
C ALA A 329 17.09 50.42 30.71
N ARG A 330 18.02 50.71 29.79
CA ARG A 330 18.00 50.22 28.41
C ARG A 330 18.13 48.72 28.34
N MET A 331 19.02 48.10 29.13
CA MET A 331 19.14 46.65 29.21
C MET A 331 17.84 46.00 29.73
N GLY A 332 17.18 46.58 30.71
CA GLY A 332 15.90 46.11 31.22
C GLY A 332 14.85 46.05 30.10
N ARG A 333 14.67 47.14 29.36
CA ARG A 333 13.75 47.17 28.20
C ARG A 333 14.12 46.15 27.14
N LEU A 334 15.41 46.01 26.83
CA LEU A 334 15.87 45.03 25.82
C LEU A 334 15.50 43.59 26.24
N VAL A 335 15.67 43.24 27.53
CA VAL A 335 15.29 41.91 28.03
C VAL A 335 13.77 41.72 28.00
N GLU A 336 12.97 42.71 28.34
CA GLU A 336 11.51 42.67 28.25
C GLU A 336 11.03 42.48 26.80
N ASP A 337 11.63 43.22 25.86
CA ASP A 337 11.39 43.10 24.42
C ASP A 337 11.70 41.68 23.91
N MET A 338 12.84 41.11 24.34
CA MET A 338 13.25 39.73 24.00
C MET A 338 12.27 38.69 24.56
N LEU A 339 11.85 38.83 25.82
CA LEU A 339 10.87 37.93 26.43
C LEU A 339 9.51 38.01 25.73
N THR A 340 9.12 39.20 25.31
CA THR A 340 7.90 39.41 24.54
C THR A 340 7.96 38.66 23.19
N LEU A 341 9.06 38.81 22.45
CA LEU A 341 9.25 38.10 21.17
C LEU A 341 9.34 36.58 21.36
N ALA A 342 9.99 36.08 22.41
CA ALA A 342 10.05 34.65 22.71
C ALA A 342 8.67 34.06 22.98
N LYS A 343 7.77 34.79 23.65
CA LYS A 343 6.39 34.38 23.90
C LYS A 343 5.56 34.30 22.61
N PHE A 344 5.86 35.10 21.59
CA PHE A 344 5.20 34.97 20.26
C PHE A 344 5.70 33.74 19.51
N ASP A 345 6.99 33.41 19.61
CA ASP A 345 7.56 32.24 18.95
C ASP A 345 7.00 30.90 19.54
N GLU A 346 6.50 30.89 20.80
CA GLU A 346 5.85 29.73 21.45
C GLU A 346 4.42 29.43 20.95
N GLN A 347 3.87 30.20 20.01
CA GLN A 347 2.52 30.04 19.44
C GLN A 347 1.40 29.83 20.47
N ARG A 348 1.53 30.38 21.67
CA ARG A 348 0.43 30.32 22.66
C ARG A 348 -0.77 31.08 22.14
N PRO A 349 -1.99 30.50 22.23
CA PRO A 349 -3.20 31.20 21.82
C PRO A 349 -3.29 32.55 22.53
N LEU A 350 -3.49 33.62 21.75
CA LEU A 350 -3.76 34.93 22.27
C LEU A 350 -5.09 34.93 23.02
N GLU A 351 -5.17 35.69 24.11
CA GLU A 351 -6.45 35.96 24.73
C GLU A 351 -7.28 36.84 23.81
N GLN A 352 -8.31 36.26 23.21
CA GLN A 352 -9.19 36.93 22.25
C GLN A 352 -10.32 37.64 23.02
N ARG A 353 -10.09 38.90 23.39
CA ARG A 353 -11.11 39.76 24.00
C ARG A 353 -11.45 40.90 23.05
N PRO A 354 -12.70 41.45 23.08
CA PRO A 354 -13.02 42.64 22.32
C PRO A 354 -12.24 43.84 22.88
N VAL A 355 -11.49 44.51 22.00
CA VAL A 355 -10.66 45.68 22.35
C VAL A 355 -11.09 46.86 21.46
N ASP A 356 -11.47 47.98 22.03
CA ASP A 356 -11.76 49.21 21.28
C ASP A 356 -10.43 49.95 21.01
N LEU A 357 -10.01 49.89 19.72
CA LEU A 357 -8.78 50.54 19.28
C LEU A 357 -8.87 52.06 19.30
N VAL A 358 -10.04 52.67 19.20
CA VAL A 358 -10.15 54.14 19.33
C VAL A 358 -9.76 54.62 20.71
N ALA A 359 -10.29 53.97 21.76
CA ALA A 359 -9.92 54.26 23.15
C ALA A 359 -8.45 53.98 23.40
N LEU A 360 -7.92 52.82 22.96
CA LEU A 360 -6.53 52.41 23.16
C LEU A 360 -5.54 53.38 22.49
N VAL A 361 -5.82 53.82 21.25
CA VAL A 361 -4.95 54.77 20.53
C VAL A 361 -5.05 56.16 21.18
N ALA A 362 -6.22 56.60 21.63
CA ALA A 362 -6.42 57.87 22.32
C ALA A 362 -5.61 57.91 23.64
N ASP A 363 -5.60 56.78 24.40
CA ASP A 363 -4.75 56.63 25.60
C ASP A 363 -3.29 56.77 25.25
N ALA A 364 -2.80 56.05 24.24
CA ALA A 364 -1.40 56.08 23.78
C ALA A 364 -0.97 57.49 23.32
N VAL A 365 -1.85 58.21 22.65
CA VAL A 365 -1.61 59.63 22.27
C VAL A 365 -1.54 60.54 23.51
N THR A 366 -2.37 60.28 24.52
CA THR A 366 -2.35 61.03 25.78
C THR A 366 -1.05 60.80 26.54
N ASP A 367 -0.61 59.55 26.61
CA ASP A 367 0.69 59.19 27.22
C ASP A 367 1.86 59.86 26.48
N ALA A 368 1.84 59.86 25.14
CA ALA A 368 2.85 60.52 24.32
C ALA A 368 2.91 62.04 24.54
N ARG A 369 1.75 62.71 24.73
CA ARG A 369 1.65 64.13 25.09
C ARG A 369 2.24 64.40 26.47
N ALA A 370 2.05 63.50 27.43
CA ALA A 370 2.65 63.63 28.74
C ALA A 370 4.18 63.53 28.71
N VAL A 371 4.76 62.68 27.84
CA VAL A 371 6.20 62.53 27.63
C VAL A 371 6.83 63.74 26.94
N GLN A 372 6.13 64.32 25.95
CA GLN A 372 6.60 65.50 25.19
C GLN A 372 5.49 66.57 25.09
N PRO A 373 5.23 67.38 26.13
CA PRO A 373 4.09 68.28 26.20
C PRO A 373 4.06 69.39 25.14
N GLY A 374 5.23 69.75 24.60
CA GLY A 374 5.36 70.81 23.59
C GLY A 374 5.26 70.35 22.14
N ARG A 375 5.16 69.05 21.93
CA ARG A 375 5.16 68.47 20.57
C ARG A 375 3.82 68.65 19.86
N PRO A 376 3.80 69.06 18.58
CA PRO A 376 2.60 69.05 17.75
C PRO A 376 2.14 67.60 17.49
N LEU A 377 1.18 67.11 18.32
CA LEU A 377 0.68 65.73 18.19
C LEU A 377 -0.82 65.77 17.97
N ARG A 378 -1.27 65.29 16.78
CA ARG A 378 -2.66 65.28 16.34
C ARG A 378 -3.20 63.87 16.30
N PHE A 379 -4.38 63.63 16.85
CA PHE A 379 -5.17 62.43 16.69
C PHE A 379 -6.42 62.73 15.93
N THR A 380 -6.71 61.95 14.85
CA THR A 380 -7.90 62.05 14.02
C THR A 380 -8.54 60.69 13.86
N THR A 381 -9.82 60.60 13.97
CA THR A 381 -10.57 59.35 13.74
C THR A 381 -11.86 59.65 13.00
N GLU A 382 -12.24 58.73 12.12
CA GLU A 382 -13.51 58.80 11.34
C GLU A 382 -14.65 58.04 12.04
N VAL A 383 -14.31 57.23 13.08
CA VAL A 383 -15.26 56.39 13.80
C VAL A 383 -15.17 56.62 15.31
N THR A 384 -16.29 56.44 16.00
CA THR A 384 -16.38 56.62 17.46
C THR A 384 -15.90 55.38 18.21
N THR A 385 -15.99 54.20 17.63
CA THR A 385 -15.53 52.91 18.17
C THR A 385 -15.04 52.01 17.04
N ALA A 386 -14.00 51.25 17.33
CA ALA A 386 -13.45 50.26 16.37
C ALA A 386 -12.96 49.03 17.16
N VAL A 387 -13.79 47.98 17.21
CA VAL A 387 -13.50 46.80 18.05
C VAL A 387 -12.74 45.75 17.26
N VAL A 388 -11.63 45.28 17.79
CA VAL A 388 -10.86 44.12 17.28
C VAL A 388 -10.82 43.03 18.33
N GLY A 389 -10.69 41.77 17.91
CA GLY A 389 -10.44 40.66 18.83
C GLY A 389 -8.97 40.57 19.16
N GLY A 390 -8.60 40.62 20.48
CA GLY A 390 -7.21 40.50 20.81
C GLY A 390 -6.85 40.74 22.28
N ASP A 391 -5.55 40.81 22.50
CA ASP A 391 -4.92 41.11 23.80
C ASP A 391 -4.66 42.62 23.92
N ALA A 392 -5.40 43.29 24.80
CA ALA A 392 -5.36 44.75 24.99
C ALA A 392 -3.96 45.25 25.38
N ASP A 393 -3.24 44.52 26.22
CA ASP A 393 -1.90 44.92 26.68
C ASP A 393 -0.88 44.83 25.56
N ARG A 394 -0.93 43.78 24.75
CA ARG A 394 -0.06 43.64 23.59
C ARG A 394 -0.35 44.66 22.49
N LEU A 395 -1.63 44.95 22.21
CA LEU A 395 -2.02 45.98 21.26
C LEU A 395 -1.59 47.38 21.78
N ARG A 396 -1.74 47.65 23.07
CA ARG A 396 -1.22 48.90 23.71
C ARG A 396 0.29 49.03 23.53
N GLN A 397 1.03 47.96 23.79
CA GLN A 397 2.48 47.91 23.58
C GLN A 397 2.84 48.17 22.11
N ALA A 398 2.11 47.55 21.15
CA ALA A 398 2.37 47.75 19.73
C ALA A 398 2.17 49.21 19.31
N VAL A 399 1.04 49.82 19.70
CA VAL A 399 0.77 51.23 19.39
C VAL A 399 1.81 52.15 20.10
N GLY A 400 2.13 51.84 21.37
CA GLY A 400 3.16 52.54 22.12
C GLY A 400 4.55 52.48 21.44
N ASN A 401 4.93 51.33 20.90
CA ASN A 401 6.19 51.18 20.15
C ASN A 401 6.22 51.99 18.87
N VAL A 402 5.13 52.06 18.12
CA VAL A 402 5.06 52.90 16.90
C VAL A 402 5.13 54.37 17.28
N MET A 403 4.37 54.81 18.30
CA MET A 403 4.42 56.17 18.82
C MET A 403 5.81 56.53 19.33
N GLY A 404 6.42 55.63 20.14
CA GLY A 404 7.75 55.81 20.65
C GLY A 404 8.80 55.98 19.55
N ASN A 405 8.69 55.23 18.46
CA ASN A 405 9.58 55.41 17.33
C ASN A 405 9.44 56.80 16.68
N ALA A 406 8.22 57.24 16.43
CA ALA A 406 7.98 58.57 15.87
C ALA A 406 8.54 59.70 16.81
N LEU A 407 8.41 59.54 18.13
CA LEU A 407 8.89 60.54 19.11
C LEU A 407 10.42 60.54 19.25
N VAL A 408 11.08 59.40 19.20
CA VAL A 408 12.53 59.24 19.43
C VAL A 408 13.36 59.57 18.19
N HIS A 409 12.84 59.23 17.01
CA HIS A 409 13.60 59.35 15.75
C HIS A 409 13.42 60.68 15.04
N THR A 410 12.51 61.54 15.51
CA THR A 410 12.30 62.88 14.98
C THR A 410 12.53 63.96 16.06
N ASP A 411 12.82 65.19 15.67
CA ASP A 411 13.02 66.26 16.59
C ASP A 411 11.72 66.72 17.27
N PRO A 412 11.71 67.25 18.51
CA PRO A 412 10.50 67.58 19.27
C PRO A 412 9.54 68.58 18.59
N GLU A 413 10.04 69.35 17.63
CA GLU A 413 9.25 70.32 16.88
C GLU A 413 8.52 69.70 15.68
N VAL A 414 8.91 68.48 15.27
CA VAL A 414 8.30 67.79 14.11
C VAL A 414 6.91 67.28 14.44
N PRO A 415 5.89 67.58 13.61
CA PRO A 415 4.52 67.08 13.85
C PRO A 415 4.46 65.55 13.76
N VAL A 416 3.62 64.96 14.61
CA VAL A 416 3.22 63.56 14.51
C VAL A 416 1.69 63.49 14.41
N THR A 417 1.20 62.81 13.40
CA THR A 417 -0.24 62.64 13.19
C THR A 417 -0.60 61.15 13.29
N VAL A 418 -1.58 60.85 14.12
CA VAL A 418 -2.18 59.53 14.24
C VAL A 418 -3.54 59.55 13.62
N HIS A 419 -3.79 58.70 12.68
CA HIS A 419 -5.08 58.58 11.97
C HIS A 419 -5.63 57.18 12.19
N LEU A 420 -6.92 57.08 12.60
CA LEU A 420 -7.63 55.82 12.74
C LEU A 420 -8.88 55.83 11.83
N SER A 421 -8.97 54.84 10.96
CA SER A 421 -10.12 54.67 10.06
C SER A 421 -10.50 53.17 9.97
N VAL A 422 -11.65 52.91 9.36
CA VAL A 422 -12.11 51.54 9.03
C VAL A 422 -12.22 51.42 7.54
N ALA A 423 -11.51 50.49 6.95
CA ALA A 423 -11.49 50.23 5.51
C ALA A 423 -11.49 48.72 5.22
N ASN A 424 -12.35 48.25 4.31
CA ASN A 424 -12.39 46.85 3.86
C ASN A 424 -12.49 45.78 5.00
N ARG A 425 -13.25 46.10 6.08
CA ARG A 425 -13.38 45.27 7.30
C ARG A 425 -12.11 45.22 8.19
N ASP A 426 -11.19 46.13 7.96
CA ASP A 426 -10.00 46.29 8.82
C ASP A 426 -10.06 47.63 9.56
N VAL A 427 -9.61 47.64 10.78
CA VAL A 427 -9.26 48.88 11.50
C VAL A 427 -7.85 49.23 11.08
N VAL A 428 -7.68 50.44 10.55
CA VAL A 428 -6.42 50.96 10.08
C VAL A 428 -5.93 52.04 11.03
N VAL A 429 -4.77 51.85 11.66
CA VAL A 429 -4.10 52.85 12.47
C VAL A 429 -2.81 53.26 11.76
N ALA A 430 -2.76 54.52 11.30
CA ALA A 430 -1.60 55.10 10.65
C ALA A 430 -0.96 56.15 11.56
N VAL A 431 0.34 56.02 11.82
CA VAL A 431 1.16 56.97 12.55
C VAL A 431 2.15 57.58 11.57
N HIS A 432 2.00 58.87 11.31
CA HIS A 432 2.83 59.64 10.40
C HIS A 432 3.66 60.67 11.16
N ASP A 433 4.97 60.69 10.91
CA ASP A 433 5.88 61.76 11.34
C ASP A 433 6.43 62.50 10.12
N GLU A 434 6.60 63.83 10.23
CA GLU A 434 7.22 64.65 9.22
C GLU A 434 8.74 64.76 9.40
N GLY A 435 9.38 63.65 9.84
CA GLY A 435 10.79 63.57 10.10
C GLY A 435 11.67 63.44 8.86
N PRO A 436 12.93 63.09 9.03
CA PRO A 436 13.89 63.00 7.92
C PRO A 436 13.58 61.84 6.96
N GLY A 437 12.73 60.91 7.32
CA GLY A 437 12.45 59.71 6.54
C GLY A 437 13.61 58.73 6.43
N MET A 438 13.42 57.69 5.65
CA MET A 438 14.37 56.59 5.43
C MET A 438 14.47 56.26 3.95
N GLU A 439 15.60 55.71 3.53
CA GLU A 439 15.73 55.09 2.17
C GLU A 439 14.79 53.90 2.06
N PRO A 440 14.23 53.58 0.88
CA PRO A 440 13.24 52.51 0.70
C PRO A 440 13.72 51.12 1.10
N ASP A 441 15.00 50.80 0.89
CA ASP A 441 15.62 49.56 1.33
C ASP A 441 15.77 49.47 2.86
N VAL A 442 15.94 50.58 3.54
CA VAL A 442 15.92 50.67 5.01
C VAL A 442 14.50 50.49 5.55
N ALA A 443 13.51 51.15 4.94
CA ALA A 443 12.10 51.04 5.30
C ALA A 443 11.59 49.61 5.18
N ALA A 444 11.92 48.92 4.09
CA ALA A 444 11.54 47.51 3.84
C ALA A 444 12.08 46.56 4.94
N ARG A 445 13.17 46.91 5.59
CA ARG A 445 13.82 46.11 6.64
C ARG A 445 13.52 46.60 8.04
N ALA A 446 12.80 47.68 8.21
CA ALA A 446 12.54 48.33 9.51
C ALA A 446 11.80 47.42 10.52
N THR A 447 11.08 46.39 10.05
CA THR A 447 10.41 45.37 10.87
C THR A 447 11.29 44.16 11.20
N GLU A 448 12.51 44.06 10.64
CA GLU A 448 13.44 42.98 10.97
C GLU A 448 13.95 43.16 12.41
N ARG A 449 14.19 42.05 13.12
CA ARG A 449 14.70 42.05 14.49
C ARG A 449 16.11 42.64 14.53
N PHE A 450 16.41 43.56 15.48
CA PHE A 450 17.69 44.22 15.68
C PHE A 450 18.18 45.06 14.50
N TYR A 451 17.35 45.29 13.47
CA TYR A 451 17.73 46.10 12.32
C TYR A 451 17.74 47.60 12.70
N ARG A 452 18.79 48.29 12.28
CA ARG A 452 19.01 49.71 12.53
C ARG A 452 19.71 50.35 11.33
N ALA A 453 19.17 51.46 10.83
CA ALA A 453 19.68 52.17 9.66
C ALA A 453 21.10 52.77 9.88
N ASP A 454 21.38 53.30 11.11
CA ASP A 454 22.67 53.87 11.51
C ASP A 454 23.02 53.47 12.92
N PRO A 455 23.92 52.47 13.13
CA PRO A 455 24.32 51.98 14.46
C PRO A 455 25.05 53.07 15.30
N ALA A 456 25.62 54.09 14.71
CA ALA A 456 26.38 55.10 15.41
C ALA A 456 25.51 56.23 15.99
N ARG A 457 24.54 56.74 15.20
CA ARG A 457 23.61 57.80 15.63
C ARG A 457 22.53 57.28 16.60
N ALA A 458 22.12 56.03 16.42
CA ALA A 458 21.06 55.42 17.21
C ALA A 458 21.50 55.06 18.64
N ARG A 459 22.80 54.93 18.94
CA ARG A 459 23.30 54.72 20.32
C ARG A 459 22.93 55.87 21.28
N ASN A 460 22.90 57.09 20.80
CA ASN A 460 22.55 58.26 21.61
C ASN A 460 21.04 58.47 21.80
N ARG A 461 20.19 57.82 20.96
CA ARG A 461 18.71 57.94 21.01
C ARG A 461 17.99 56.73 21.61
N GLY A 462 18.70 55.69 22.03
CA GLY A 462 18.20 54.65 22.98
C GLY A 462 17.33 53.53 22.44
N GLY A 463 17.19 53.31 21.12
CA GLY A 463 16.35 52.22 20.58
C GLY A 463 17.03 50.84 20.59
N SER A 464 16.31 49.76 20.89
CA SER A 464 16.77 48.35 20.86
C SER A 464 16.80 47.74 19.46
N GLY A 465 16.12 48.37 18.48
CA GLY A 465 15.85 47.76 17.17
C GLY A 465 14.83 46.60 17.20
N LEU A 466 14.16 46.42 18.33
CA LEU A 466 13.12 45.40 18.51
C LEU A 466 11.69 45.96 18.44
N GLY A 467 11.50 47.27 18.64
CA GLY A 467 10.16 47.88 18.74
C GLY A 467 9.26 47.57 17.55
N LEU A 468 9.69 47.83 16.29
CA LEU A 468 8.88 47.54 15.12
C LEU A 468 8.74 46.04 14.83
N SER A 469 9.71 45.21 15.21
CA SER A 469 9.58 43.75 15.07
C SER A 469 8.57 43.18 16.10
N ILE A 470 8.45 43.77 17.30
CA ILE A 470 7.39 43.45 18.27
C ILE A 470 6.02 43.87 17.71
N VAL A 471 5.93 45.05 17.09
CA VAL A 471 4.69 45.49 16.41
C VAL A 471 4.29 44.51 15.35
N ALA A 472 5.22 44.13 14.46
CA ALA A 472 4.96 43.17 13.38
C ALA A 472 4.47 41.80 13.92
N ALA A 473 5.15 41.27 14.96
CA ALA A 473 4.74 40.03 15.61
C ALA A 473 3.37 40.16 16.28
N THR A 474 3.10 41.27 16.97
CA THR A 474 1.82 41.51 17.62
C THR A 474 0.67 41.60 16.60
N VAL A 475 0.84 42.40 15.55
CA VAL A 475 -0.18 42.60 14.52
C VAL A 475 -0.44 41.31 13.75
N ALA A 476 0.61 40.56 13.38
CA ALA A 476 0.49 39.26 12.73
C ALA A 476 -0.24 38.23 13.60
N ALA A 477 0.07 38.19 14.91
CA ALA A 477 -0.62 37.29 15.84
C ALA A 477 -2.12 37.62 16.02
N HIS A 478 -2.53 38.86 15.71
CA HIS A 478 -3.93 39.31 15.66
C HIS A 478 -4.56 39.20 14.27
N GLY A 479 -3.89 38.50 13.32
CA GLY A 479 -4.38 38.29 11.95
C GLY A 479 -4.29 39.54 11.06
N GLY A 480 -3.52 40.55 11.47
CA GLY A 480 -3.34 41.81 10.77
C GLY A 480 -2.04 41.90 9.98
N THR A 481 -1.77 43.09 9.41
CA THR A 481 -0.56 43.43 8.67
C THR A 481 0.01 44.77 9.09
N ILE A 482 1.34 44.91 9.00
CA ILE A 482 2.05 46.17 9.20
C ILE A 482 2.71 46.60 7.89
N GLU A 483 2.66 47.89 7.57
CA GLU A 483 3.32 48.51 6.45
C GLU A 483 4.11 49.72 6.90
N VAL A 484 5.34 49.90 6.41
CA VAL A 484 6.18 51.04 6.68
C VAL A 484 6.49 51.74 5.36
N ASP A 485 5.97 52.94 5.21
CA ASP A 485 6.21 53.80 4.04
C ASP A 485 7.04 55.00 4.44
N SER A 486 8.20 55.18 3.81
CA SER A 486 9.13 56.25 4.14
C SER A 486 9.99 56.60 2.96
N ALA A 487 10.26 57.90 2.79
CA ALA A 487 11.21 58.40 1.84
C ALA A 487 12.05 59.55 2.45
N PRO A 488 13.30 59.73 2.03
CA PRO A 488 14.14 60.81 2.52
C PRO A 488 13.48 62.18 2.34
N GLY A 489 13.35 62.95 3.44
CA GLY A 489 12.71 64.26 3.48
C GLY A 489 11.18 64.27 3.44
N SER A 490 10.52 63.10 3.42
CA SER A 490 9.04 63.00 3.36
C SER A 490 8.44 62.41 4.66
N GLY A 491 9.28 62.13 5.67
CA GLY A 491 8.85 61.52 6.90
C GLY A 491 8.64 60.01 6.83
N THR A 492 8.01 59.45 7.86
CA THR A 492 7.68 58.01 7.91
C THR A 492 6.22 57.82 8.32
N THR A 493 5.55 56.88 7.63
CA THR A 493 4.21 56.39 7.96
C THR A 493 4.27 54.92 8.33
N VAL A 494 3.86 54.56 9.52
CA VAL A 494 3.65 53.17 9.94
C VAL A 494 2.16 52.90 9.99
N THR A 495 1.72 51.98 9.19
CA THR A 495 0.29 51.59 9.06
C THR A 495 0.07 50.19 9.63
N LEU A 496 -0.82 50.10 10.61
CA LEU A 496 -1.29 48.82 11.19
C LEU A 496 -2.68 48.54 10.67
N ARG A 497 -2.91 47.36 10.15
CA ARG A 497 -4.23 46.86 9.70
C ARG A 497 -4.61 45.70 10.59
N LEU A 498 -5.74 45.76 11.26
CA LEU A 498 -6.24 44.72 12.15
C LEU A 498 -7.68 44.36 11.76
N PRO A 499 -8.05 43.08 11.69
CA PRO A 499 -9.42 42.71 11.29
C PRO A 499 -10.44 43.22 12.30
N LEU A 500 -11.47 43.91 11.79
CA LEU A 500 -12.57 44.39 12.59
C LEU A 500 -13.40 43.20 13.09
N SER A 501 -13.58 43.11 14.40
CA SER A 501 -14.52 42.13 14.97
C SER A 501 -15.96 42.57 14.69
N GLU A 502 -16.79 41.68 14.19
CA GLU A 502 -18.23 41.95 14.16
C GLU A 502 -18.70 42.18 15.62
N PRO A 503 -19.47 43.23 15.88
CA PRO A 503 -20.05 43.40 17.20
C PRO A 503 -20.84 42.12 17.53
N LEU A 504 -20.48 41.45 18.64
CA LEU A 504 -21.33 40.40 19.20
C LEU A 504 -22.74 40.97 19.24
N ALA A 505 -23.67 40.38 18.46
CA ALA A 505 -25.09 40.75 18.48
C ALA A 505 -25.47 40.77 19.97
N SER A 506 -25.80 41.99 20.45
CA SER A 506 -26.28 42.14 21.82
C SER A 506 -27.49 41.21 21.98
N ASP A 507 -27.39 40.28 22.93
CA ASP A 507 -28.57 39.55 23.41
C ASP A 507 -29.65 40.58 23.71
N THR A 508 -30.57 40.70 22.80
CA THR A 508 -31.82 41.49 23.02
C THR A 508 -32.54 40.73 24.13
N PRO A 509 -32.81 41.39 25.28
CA PRO A 509 -33.59 40.72 26.32
C PRO A 509 -34.93 40.34 25.74
N GLY A 510 -35.26 39.05 25.74
CA GLY A 510 -36.49 38.51 25.23
C GLY A 510 -37.69 39.27 25.85
N THR A 511 -38.54 39.83 25.00
CA THR A 511 -39.82 40.42 25.37
C THR A 511 -40.60 39.39 26.21
N PRO A 512 -41.08 39.77 27.41
CA PRO A 512 -41.88 38.88 28.25
C PRO A 512 -43.17 38.51 27.52
N GLY A 513 -43.35 37.20 27.28
CA GLY A 513 -44.55 36.65 26.66
C GLY A 513 -45.82 37.07 27.43
N THR A 514 -46.80 37.57 26.72
CA THR A 514 -48.15 37.88 27.17
C THR A 514 -48.81 36.60 27.73
N PRO A 515 -49.39 36.64 28.94
CA PRO A 515 -50.07 35.49 29.51
C PRO A 515 -51.35 35.17 28.73
N GLY A 516 -51.42 33.93 28.21
CA GLY A 516 -52.57 33.37 27.53
C GLY A 516 -53.76 33.28 28.48
N THR A 517 -54.92 33.75 27.98
CA THR A 517 -56.24 33.70 28.61
C THR A 517 -56.71 32.24 28.78
N PRO A 518 -57.29 31.85 29.92
CA PRO A 518 -57.81 30.49 30.11
C PRO A 518 -59.16 30.34 29.42
N GLY A 519 -59.30 29.43 28.50
CA GLY A 519 -60.57 28.95 27.96
C GLY A 519 -61.26 28.00 28.91
N THR A 520 -62.52 28.31 29.23
CA THR A 520 -63.51 27.50 29.93
C THR A 520 -64.55 26.99 28.92
N PRO A 521 -65.40 26.00 29.33
CA PRO A 521 -65.16 24.60 29.70
C PRO A 521 -65.41 23.63 28.55
#